data_4b71702148c877d3b93a8ff9d649614f
#
_entry.id   4b71702148c877d3b93a8ff9d649614f
#
_cell.length_a   1.000
_cell.length_b   1.000
_cell.length_c   1.000
_cell.angle_alpha   90.00
_cell.angle_beta   90.00
_cell.angle_gamma   90.00
#
_symmetry.space_group_name_H-M   'P 1'
#
loop_
_entity.id
_entity.type
_entity.pdbx_description
1 polymer ?
#
loop_
_entity_poly.entity_id
_entity_poly.type
_entity_poly.pdbx_seq_one_letter_code
_entity_poly.pdbx_strand_id
1 'polypeptide(L)'
;MKKLKLTIALSLFATAVSVNLNAQDTNTDNHTITISIPEVALVDIEPSATKNITLGFTAPTEAGNPLTPSAANTTLWLNYSSIKSVADPTRNVTVKLNAIIPGIDIHVTAAPASGSGAGTLGTSAGLLTLSAADQTIISGIGSAYTGNGANNGHNLTYALAAGSGPGGVAVYSDLQATATTVATVTYTISDN
;
A
#
# COMPACT_ATOMS: atom_id res chain seq x y z
N MET A 1 7.56 -5.37 102.78
CA MET A 1 8.31 -5.42 101.51
C MET A 1 7.92 -6.64 100.64
N LYS A 2 6.60 -6.83 100.41
CA LYS A 2 6.10 -7.97 99.58
C LYS A 2 5.06 -7.58 98.51
N LYS A 3 4.84 -6.28 98.23
CA LYS A 3 3.86 -5.83 97.26
C LYS A 3 4.43 -5.28 95.94
N LEU A 4 5.76 -5.25 95.80
CA LEU A 4 6.41 -4.65 94.60
C LEU A 4 6.80 -5.67 93.50
N LYS A 5 6.65 -6.96 93.75
CA LYS A 5 7.06 -8.01 92.79
C LYS A 5 5.90 -8.52 91.87
N LEU A 6 4.69 -8.09 92.13
CA LEU A 6 3.55 -8.61 91.32
C LEU A 6 3.15 -7.71 90.15
N THR A 7 3.64 -6.47 90.12
CA THR A 7 3.29 -5.52 89.07
C THR A 7 4.16 -5.61 87.82
N ILE A 8 5.35 -6.24 87.95
CA ILE A 8 6.29 -6.43 86.83
C ILE A 8 5.97 -7.65 85.98
N ALA A 9 5.25 -8.64 86.51
CA ALA A 9 4.93 -9.84 85.78
C ALA A 9 3.71 -9.69 84.82
N LEU A 10 2.90 -8.64 84.99
CA LEU A 10 1.71 -8.42 84.19
C LEU A 10 1.94 -7.53 82.98
N SER A 11 3.05 -6.78 82.94
CA SER A 11 3.40 -5.93 81.81
C SER A 11 4.18 -6.60 80.67
N LEU A 12 4.66 -7.86 80.87
CA LEU A 12 5.43 -8.58 79.88
C LEU A 12 4.61 -9.56 79.01
N PHE A 13 3.29 -9.67 79.31
CA PHE A 13 2.44 -10.59 78.59
C PHE A 13 1.61 -9.92 77.48
N ALA A 14 1.75 -8.58 77.28
CA ALA A 14 0.94 -7.81 76.34
C ALA A 14 1.60 -7.52 74.99
N THR A 15 2.82 -8.05 74.71
CA THR A 15 3.56 -7.69 73.47
C THR A 15 3.80 -8.85 72.48
N ALA A 16 3.10 -9.94 72.61
CA ALA A 16 3.19 -11.03 71.62
C ALA A 16 1.86 -11.29 70.90
N VAL A 17 1.23 -10.24 70.41
CA VAL A 17 0.27 -10.38 69.32
C VAL A 17 1.05 -10.26 68.03
N SER A 18 1.65 -11.33 67.57
CA SER A 18 2.11 -11.46 66.21
C SER A 18 0.90 -11.43 65.30
N VAL A 19 0.61 -10.31 64.69
CA VAL A 19 -0.36 -10.19 63.60
C VAL A 19 0.29 -10.96 62.44
N ASN A 20 -0.11 -12.21 62.23
CA ASN A 20 0.13 -12.92 61.01
C ASN A 20 -0.68 -12.20 59.92
N LEU A 21 -0.09 -11.22 59.27
CA LEU A 21 -0.59 -10.70 58.01
C LEU A 21 -0.34 -11.80 56.97
N ASN A 22 -1.26 -12.74 56.89
CA ASN A 22 -1.30 -13.58 55.70
C ASN A 22 -1.67 -12.66 54.55
N ALA A 23 -0.71 -12.39 53.70
CA ALA A 23 -1.01 -11.87 52.35
C ALA A 23 -1.87 -12.95 51.68
N GLN A 24 -3.20 -12.75 51.71
CA GLN A 24 -4.12 -13.66 51.07
C GLN A 24 -4.03 -13.39 49.56
N ASP A 25 -3.45 -14.32 48.84
CA ASP A 25 -3.54 -14.32 47.38
C ASP A 25 -5.03 -14.39 47.00
N THR A 26 -5.42 -13.51 46.07
CA THR A 26 -6.75 -13.56 45.48
C THR A 26 -6.82 -14.68 44.46
N ASN A 27 -8.02 -15.18 44.18
CA ASN A 27 -8.23 -16.22 43.16
C ASN A 27 -8.12 -15.67 41.72
N THR A 28 -7.72 -14.41 41.57
CA THR A 28 -7.50 -13.73 40.27
C THR A 28 -6.18 -12.98 40.32
N ASP A 29 -5.41 -13.08 39.26
CA ASP A 29 -4.22 -12.32 39.01
C ASP A 29 -4.29 -11.73 37.59
N ASN A 30 -3.53 -10.68 37.30
CA ASN A 30 -3.49 -10.02 35.99
C ASN A 30 -2.09 -9.49 35.70
N HIS A 31 -1.79 -9.38 34.44
CA HIS A 31 -0.59 -8.73 33.94
C HIS A 31 -0.94 -7.88 32.71
N THR A 32 -0.07 -6.95 32.34
CA THR A 32 -0.23 -6.10 31.17
C THR A 32 0.65 -6.60 30.03
N ILE A 33 0.07 -6.56 28.81
CA ILE A 33 0.82 -6.77 27.57
C ILE A 33 0.83 -5.45 26.82
N THR A 34 2.00 -4.90 26.51
CA THR A 34 2.15 -3.71 25.69
C THR A 34 2.40 -4.12 24.25
N ILE A 35 1.56 -3.62 23.31
CA ILE A 35 1.63 -3.94 21.89
C ILE A 35 1.86 -2.64 21.13
N SER A 36 2.81 -2.65 20.17
CA SER A 36 3.07 -1.57 19.24
C SER A 36 2.89 -2.08 17.80
N ILE A 37 2.13 -1.33 16.99
CA ILE A 37 1.89 -1.63 15.58
C ILE A 37 2.40 -0.44 14.77
N PRO A 38 3.44 -0.61 13.92
CA PRO A 38 3.94 0.48 13.09
C PRO A 38 2.96 0.81 11.96
N GLU A 39 2.93 2.07 11.56
CA GLU A 39 2.32 2.50 10.32
C GLU A 39 3.17 2.06 9.13
N VAL A 40 2.53 1.66 8.01
CA VAL A 40 3.21 1.15 6.81
C VAL A 40 2.56 1.72 5.56
N ALA A 41 3.37 2.18 4.60
CA ALA A 41 2.96 2.59 3.27
C ALA A 41 4.08 2.21 2.28
N LEU A 42 3.96 1.06 1.63
CA LEU A 42 4.94 0.56 0.66
C LEU A 42 4.23 0.20 -0.63
N VAL A 43 4.84 0.51 -1.78
CA VAL A 43 4.34 0.19 -3.12
C VAL A 43 5.50 -0.34 -3.97
N ASP A 44 5.21 -1.35 -4.81
CA ASP A 44 6.18 -1.93 -5.73
C ASP A 44 5.52 -2.38 -7.04
N ILE A 45 6.33 -2.47 -8.11
CA ILE A 45 5.93 -3.02 -9.41
C ILE A 45 6.67 -4.33 -9.65
N GLU A 46 5.90 -5.37 -9.87
CA GLU A 46 6.41 -6.73 -10.03
C GLU A 46 6.10 -7.31 -11.44
N PRO A 47 6.97 -8.20 -11.94
CA PRO A 47 8.23 -8.68 -11.35
C PRO A 47 9.34 -7.63 -11.44
N SER A 48 10.03 -7.37 -10.34
CA SER A 48 11.03 -6.30 -10.22
C SER A 48 12.20 -6.44 -11.22
N ALA A 49 12.59 -7.66 -11.56
CA ALA A 49 13.66 -7.93 -12.51
C ALA A 49 13.28 -7.61 -13.98
N THR A 50 12.00 -7.57 -14.32
CA THR A 50 11.48 -7.39 -15.70
C THR A 50 10.41 -6.30 -15.77
N LYS A 51 10.41 -5.34 -14.85
CA LYS A 51 9.41 -4.28 -14.78
C LYS A 51 9.47 -3.25 -15.91
N ASN A 52 10.59 -3.19 -16.63
CA ASN A 52 10.71 -2.34 -17.81
C ASN A 52 10.07 -3.04 -19.02
N ILE A 53 9.06 -2.42 -19.60
CA ILE A 53 8.33 -2.96 -20.76
C ILE A 53 8.63 -2.14 -22.01
N THR A 54 8.48 -2.77 -23.17
CA THR A 54 8.57 -2.11 -24.47
C THR A 54 7.24 -2.20 -25.17
N LEU A 55 6.73 -1.05 -25.60
CA LEU A 55 5.56 -0.92 -26.47
C LEU A 55 5.96 -0.09 -27.69
N GLY A 56 5.26 -0.24 -28.81
CA GLY A 56 5.59 0.47 -30.03
C GLY A 56 4.45 0.50 -31.02
N PHE A 57 4.76 0.97 -32.24
CA PHE A 57 3.84 1.02 -33.35
C PHE A 57 4.44 0.32 -34.56
N THR A 58 3.57 -0.27 -35.37
CA THR A 58 3.90 -0.84 -36.68
C THR A 58 3.48 0.13 -37.76
N ALA A 59 4.37 0.36 -38.74
CA ALA A 59 4.06 1.18 -39.90
C ALA A 59 2.98 0.49 -40.77
N PRO A 60 2.06 1.25 -41.37
CA PRO A 60 1.12 0.68 -42.32
C PRO A 60 1.83 0.21 -43.61
N THR A 61 1.27 -0.79 -44.24
CA THR A 61 1.74 -1.31 -45.52
C THR A 61 1.03 -0.65 -46.72
N GLU A 62 -0.11 0.01 -46.47
CA GLU A 62 -0.90 0.70 -47.46
C GLU A 62 -1.00 2.19 -47.15
N ALA A 63 -0.85 3.03 -48.19
CA ALA A 63 -0.99 4.48 -48.05
C ALA A 63 -2.41 4.85 -47.58
N GLY A 64 -2.47 5.83 -46.65
CA GLY A 64 -3.74 6.30 -46.08
C GLY A 64 -4.13 5.60 -44.75
N ASN A 65 -3.48 4.51 -44.39
CA ASN A 65 -3.70 3.86 -43.11
C ASN A 65 -2.85 4.48 -41.99
N PRO A 66 -3.36 4.51 -40.73
CA PRO A 66 -2.62 5.00 -39.56
C PRO A 66 -1.57 3.97 -39.07
N LEU A 67 -0.73 4.40 -38.14
CA LEU A 67 0.12 3.50 -37.35
C LEU A 67 -0.75 2.56 -36.52
N THR A 68 -0.29 1.30 -36.39
CA THR A 68 -0.95 0.29 -35.55
C THR A 68 -0.16 0.07 -34.25
N PRO A 69 -0.75 0.27 -33.07
CA PRO A 69 -0.07 0.02 -31.81
C PRO A 69 0.22 -1.48 -31.63
N SER A 70 1.29 -1.79 -30.89
CA SER A 70 1.55 -3.17 -30.44
C SER A 70 0.40 -3.67 -29.53
N ALA A 71 0.37 -4.98 -29.32
CA ALA A 71 -0.52 -5.56 -28.31
C ALA A 71 -0.25 -4.96 -26.93
N ALA A 72 -1.29 -4.87 -26.12
CA ALA A 72 -1.16 -4.40 -24.75
C ALA A 72 -0.24 -5.32 -23.93
N ASN A 73 0.50 -4.73 -22.99
CA ASN A 73 1.31 -5.49 -22.05
C ASN A 73 0.52 -5.71 -20.75
N THR A 74 0.50 -6.96 -20.26
CA THR A 74 -0.21 -7.38 -19.04
C THR A 74 0.70 -8.13 -18.07
N THR A 75 2.02 -7.95 -18.19
CA THR A 75 2.99 -8.72 -17.40
C THR A 75 3.28 -8.12 -16.03
N LEU A 76 2.87 -6.88 -15.79
CA LEU A 76 3.18 -6.13 -14.57
C LEU A 76 2.07 -6.22 -13.54
N TRP A 77 2.48 -6.14 -12.28
CA TRP A 77 1.60 -6.19 -11.12
C TRP A 77 1.96 -5.08 -10.14
N LEU A 78 0.95 -4.41 -9.63
CA LEU A 78 1.08 -3.41 -8.58
C LEU A 78 0.85 -4.07 -7.23
N ASN A 79 1.91 -4.12 -6.41
CA ASN A 79 1.89 -4.65 -5.05
C ASN A 79 2.03 -3.51 -4.04
N TYR A 80 1.40 -3.66 -2.88
CA TYR A 80 1.56 -2.74 -1.76
C TYR A 80 1.29 -3.39 -0.40
N SER A 81 1.83 -2.75 0.64
CA SER A 81 1.50 -3.01 2.04
C SER A 81 1.11 -1.71 2.71
N SER A 82 0.01 -1.73 3.44
CA SER A 82 -0.55 -0.57 4.13
C SER A 82 -1.00 -0.98 5.53
N ILE A 83 -0.53 -0.25 6.55
CA ILE A 83 -1.12 -0.22 7.88
C ILE A 83 -1.47 1.23 8.16
N LYS A 84 -2.75 1.53 8.17
CA LYS A 84 -3.30 2.89 8.34
C LYS A 84 -3.16 3.37 9.76
N SER A 85 -3.14 4.69 9.96
CA SER A 85 -3.31 5.34 11.25
C SER A 85 -4.78 5.66 11.55
N VAL A 86 -5.05 6.16 12.74
CA VAL A 86 -6.39 6.66 13.09
C VAL A 86 -6.66 8.01 12.43
N ALA A 87 -5.60 8.83 12.25
CA ALA A 87 -5.69 10.14 11.62
C ALA A 87 -5.93 10.01 10.10
N ASP A 88 -5.30 9.00 9.47
CA ASP A 88 -5.34 8.76 8.02
C ASP A 88 -5.96 7.39 7.75
N PRO A 89 -7.30 7.31 7.72
CA PRO A 89 -8.03 6.04 7.69
C PRO A 89 -7.98 5.31 6.35
N THR A 90 -7.58 5.98 5.27
CA THR A 90 -7.45 5.41 3.93
C THR A 90 -6.26 5.97 3.19
N ARG A 91 -5.74 5.19 2.22
CA ARG A 91 -4.68 5.58 1.29
C ARG A 91 -5.11 5.42 -0.13
N ASN A 92 -4.41 6.12 -1.02
CA ASN A 92 -4.53 5.97 -2.46
C ASN A 92 -3.18 5.60 -3.06
N VAL A 93 -3.20 4.87 -4.18
CA VAL A 93 -2.05 4.82 -5.08
C VAL A 93 -2.32 5.74 -6.25
N THR A 94 -1.39 6.64 -6.52
CA THR A 94 -1.40 7.49 -7.70
C THR A 94 -0.36 7.03 -8.71
N VAL A 95 -0.57 7.41 -9.98
CA VAL A 95 0.33 7.13 -11.10
C VAL A 95 0.52 8.37 -11.94
N LYS A 96 1.74 8.61 -12.45
CA LYS A 96 2.05 9.68 -13.40
C LYS A 96 3.19 9.32 -14.34
N LEU A 97 3.30 10.07 -15.43
CA LEU A 97 4.47 10.10 -16.31
C LEU A 97 5.45 11.19 -15.86
N ASN A 98 6.73 10.98 -16.13
CA ASN A 98 7.72 12.05 -16.03
C ASN A 98 7.51 13.17 -17.09
N ALA A 99 7.05 12.78 -18.29
CA ALA A 99 6.67 13.67 -19.39
C ALA A 99 5.75 12.92 -20.36
N ILE A 100 4.86 13.66 -21.02
CA ILE A 100 4.06 13.13 -22.12
C ILE A 100 4.91 12.96 -23.38
N ILE A 101 4.54 11.99 -24.24
CA ILE A 101 5.14 11.82 -25.57
C ILE A 101 4.18 12.45 -26.58
N PRO A 102 4.63 13.47 -27.36
CA PRO A 102 3.73 14.12 -28.32
C PRO A 102 3.11 13.12 -29.31
N GLY A 103 1.81 13.25 -29.54
CA GLY A 103 1.06 12.39 -30.45
C GLY A 103 0.74 10.98 -29.94
N ILE A 104 1.16 10.62 -28.72
CA ILE A 104 0.94 9.26 -28.15
C ILE A 104 0.24 9.38 -26.80
N ASP A 105 -0.87 8.68 -26.66
CA ASP A 105 -1.48 8.40 -25.37
C ASP A 105 -0.98 7.06 -24.83
N ILE A 106 -0.54 7.07 -23.57
CA ILE A 106 -0.19 5.85 -22.81
C ILE A 106 -1.34 5.59 -21.86
N HIS A 107 -1.97 4.44 -22.04
CA HIS A 107 -3.08 4.00 -21.21
C HIS A 107 -2.60 2.99 -20.18
N VAL A 108 -3.15 3.06 -18.96
CA VAL A 108 -2.98 2.03 -17.93
C VAL A 108 -4.33 1.69 -17.31
N THR A 109 -4.54 0.40 -17.06
CA THR A 109 -5.68 -0.10 -16.28
C THR A 109 -5.14 -1.03 -15.21
N ALA A 110 -5.58 -0.87 -13.97
CA ALA A 110 -5.34 -1.83 -12.90
C ALA A 110 -6.57 -2.73 -12.77
N ALA A 111 -6.39 -4.04 -12.83
CA ALA A 111 -7.45 -5.00 -12.54
C ALA A 111 -7.81 -4.98 -11.05
N PRO A 112 -8.98 -5.48 -10.64
CA PRO A 112 -9.24 -5.77 -9.22
C PRO A 112 -8.14 -6.62 -8.60
N ALA A 113 -7.85 -6.40 -7.31
CA ALA A 113 -6.82 -7.16 -6.62
C ALA A 113 -7.11 -8.66 -6.63
N SER A 114 -6.06 -9.46 -6.81
CA SER A 114 -6.10 -10.92 -6.82
C SER A 114 -4.89 -11.50 -6.11
N GLY A 115 -4.86 -12.82 -5.93
CA GLY A 115 -3.77 -13.54 -5.28
C GLY A 115 -3.93 -13.68 -3.77
N SER A 116 -2.82 -13.67 -3.03
CA SER A 116 -2.77 -14.03 -1.61
C SER A 116 -2.99 -12.85 -0.63
N GLY A 117 -3.42 -11.69 -1.13
CA GLY A 117 -3.63 -10.50 -0.34
C GLY A 117 -4.80 -10.58 0.65
N ALA A 118 -4.81 -9.68 1.63
CA ALA A 118 -5.88 -9.54 2.61
C ALA A 118 -6.05 -8.09 3.09
N GLY A 119 -7.17 -7.83 3.74
CA GLY A 119 -7.54 -6.50 4.25
C GLY A 119 -8.38 -5.70 3.26
N THR A 120 -8.40 -4.39 3.40
CA THR A 120 -9.13 -3.48 2.49
C THR A 120 -8.22 -3.06 1.35
N LEU A 121 -8.30 -3.80 0.24
CA LEU A 121 -7.39 -3.65 -0.91
C LEU A 121 -7.73 -2.47 -1.83
N GLY A 122 -8.75 -1.67 -1.51
CA GLY A 122 -9.14 -0.50 -2.32
C GLY A 122 -9.85 -0.87 -3.62
N THR A 123 -10.06 0.15 -4.45
CA THR A 123 -10.82 0.04 -5.70
C THR A 123 -10.03 0.67 -6.86
N SER A 124 -9.94 -0.05 -7.97
CA SER A 124 -9.30 0.42 -9.19
C SER A 124 -10.15 1.51 -9.89
N ALA A 125 -9.48 2.53 -10.43
CA ALA A 125 -10.14 3.64 -11.12
C ALA A 125 -10.64 3.31 -12.54
N GLY A 126 -10.25 2.14 -13.09
CA GLY A 126 -10.49 1.78 -14.49
C GLY A 126 -9.37 2.28 -15.41
N LEU A 127 -9.72 2.57 -16.68
CA LEU A 127 -8.76 3.07 -17.66
C LEU A 127 -8.33 4.51 -17.33
N LEU A 128 -7.02 4.73 -17.25
CA LEU A 128 -6.42 6.05 -17.17
C LEU A 128 -5.58 6.31 -18.43
N THR A 129 -5.70 7.53 -18.98
CA THR A 129 -4.71 8.07 -19.92
C THR A 129 -3.67 8.80 -19.10
N LEU A 130 -2.44 8.32 -19.11
CA LEU A 130 -1.38 8.85 -18.28
C LEU A 130 -0.98 10.27 -18.66
N SER A 131 -0.75 11.08 -17.65
CA SER A 131 -0.29 12.47 -17.77
C SER A 131 0.88 12.74 -16.82
N ALA A 132 1.44 13.94 -16.87
CA ALA A 132 2.46 14.37 -15.92
C ALA A 132 1.88 14.74 -14.54
N ALA A 133 0.56 14.82 -14.39
CA ALA A 133 -0.11 15.02 -13.11
C ALA A 133 -0.37 13.67 -12.42
N ASP A 134 -0.36 13.66 -11.09
CA ASP A 134 -0.73 12.49 -10.32
C ASP A 134 -2.22 12.14 -10.54
N GLN A 135 -2.50 10.89 -10.90
CA GLN A 135 -3.84 10.36 -11.15
C GLN A 135 -4.07 9.16 -10.24
N THR A 136 -5.16 9.14 -9.48
CA THR A 136 -5.48 8.01 -8.61
C THR A 136 -5.81 6.78 -9.43
N ILE A 137 -5.07 5.69 -9.24
CA ILE A 137 -5.29 4.40 -9.89
C ILE A 137 -5.94 3.38 -8.95
N ILE A 138 -5.61 3.42 -7.65
CA ILE A 138 -6.30 2.65 -6.61
C ILE A 138 -6.71 3.63 -5.51
N SER A 139 -7.95 3.57 -5.07
CA SER A 139 -8.49 4.42 -4.00
C SER A 139 -9.04 3.62 -2.84
N GLY A 140 -9.06 4.22 -1.63
CA GLY A 140 -9.71 3.64 -0.46
C GLY A 140 -8.98 2.41 0.13
N ILE A 141 -7.67 2.37 0.06
CA ILE A 141 -6.85 1.32 0.67
C ILE A 141 -6.87 1.51 2.19
N GLY A 142 -7.28 0.49 2.92
CA GLY A 142 -7.19 0.45 4.39
C GLY A 142 -5.91 -0.24 4.86
N SER A 143 -5.98 -0.88 6.03
CA SER A 143 -4.93 -1.82 6.42
C SER A 143 -5.04 -3.07 5.55
N ALA A 144 -4.01 -3.34 4.75
CA ALA A 144 -4.02 -4.38 3.73
C ALA A 144 -2.61 -4.75 3.28
N TYR A 145 -2.48 -5.90 2.67
CA TYR A 145 -1.33 -6.29 1.88
C TYR A 145 -1.80 -7.08 0.66
N THR A 146 -1.18 -6.88 -0.49
CA THR A 146 -1.57 -7.54 -1.74
C THR A 146 -0.99 -8.94 -1.91
N GLY A 147 -0.03 -9.34 -1.11
CA GLY A 147 0.92 -10.40 -1.44
C GLY A 147 2.10 -9.83 -2.24
N ASN A 148 3.21 -10.54 -2.28
CA ASN A 148 4.43 -10.14 -2.96
C ASN A 148 4.59 -10.88 -4.31
N GLY A 149 5.13 -10.19 -5.31
CA GLY A 149 5.50 -10.75 -6.60
C GLY A 149 4.37 -10.76 -7.62
N ALA A 150 4.67 -11.30 -8.80
CA ALA A 150 3.71 -11.45 -9.89
C ALA A 150 2.54 -12.36 -9.48
N ASN A 151 1.37 -12.14 -10.07
CA ASN A 151 0.10 -12.81 -9.77
C ASN A 151 -0.50 -12.47 -8.39
N ASN A 152 0.02 -11.43 -7.71
CA ASN A 152 -0.54 -10.85 -6.51
C ASN A 152 -0.83 -9.36 -6.71
N GLY A 153 -1.85 -8.84 -6.04
CA GLY A 153 -2.27 -7.45 -6.17
C GLY A 153 -3.03 -7.15 -7.44
N HIS A 154 -2.76 -6.01 -8.05
CA HIS A 154 -3.48 -5.54 -9.22
C HIS A 154 -2.67 -5.78 -10.49
N ASN A 155 -3.19 -6.61 -11.41
CA ASN A 155 -2.56 -6.74 -12.72
C ASN A 155 -2.70 -5.43 -13.51
N LEU A 156 -1.59 -4.95 -14.03
CA LEU A 156 -1.53 -3.73 -14.83
C LEU A 156 -1.57 -4.05 -16.32
N THR A 157 -2.48 -3.43 -17.04
CA THR A 157 -2.54 -3.49 -18.51
C THR A 157 -2.10 -2.15 -19.07
N TYR A 158 -1.00 -2.14 -19.84
CA TYR A 158 -0.52 -0.98 -20.57
C TYR A 158 -0.84 -1.08 -22.04
N ALA A 159 -1.33 -0.01 -22.64
CA ALA A 159 -1.60 0.09 -24.06
C ALA A 159 -1.20 1.47 -24.62
N LEU A 160 -0.94 1.54 -25.93
CA LEU A 160 -0.66 2.79 -26.63
C LEU A 160 -1.81 3.13 -27.57
N ALA A 161 -2.04 4.42 -27.77
CA ALA A 161 -2.85 4.94 -28.87
C ALA A 161 -2.09 6.07 -29.59
N ALA A 162 -2.16 6.09 -30.90
CA ALA A 162 -1.65 7.17 -31.73
C ALA A 162 -2.78 8.16 -32.01
N GLY A 163 -2.56 9.45 -31.70
CA GLY A 163 -3.63 10.42 -31.69
C GLY A 163 -4.60 10.22 -30.53
N SER A 164 -5.79 10.80 -30.58
CA SER A 164 -6.77 10.75 -29.51
C SER A 164 -7.41 9.34 -29.38
N GLY A 165 -7.01 8.59 -28.36
CA GLY A 165 -7.76 7.43 -27.88
C GLY A 165 -8.85 7.82 -26.89
N PRO A 166 -9.62 6.86 -26.34
CA PRO A 166 -10.65 7.13 -25.33
C PRO A 166 -10.04 7.86 -24.12
N GLY A 167 -10.53 9.09 -23.85
CA GLY A 167 -9.99 9.93 -22.78
C GLY A 167 -8.60 10.51 -23.03
N GLY A 168 -8.04 10.34 -24.25
CA GLY A 168 -6.73 10.83 -24.62
C GLY A 168 -6.74 12.30 -24.98
N VAL A 169 -5.53 12.90 -24.96
CA VAL A 169 -5.27 14.30 -25.34
C VAL A 169 -4.28 14.43 -26.49
N ALA A 170 -3.67 13.30 -26.89
CA ALA A 170 -2.68 13.28 -27.97
C ALA A 170 -3.32 13.61 -29.32
N VAL A 171 -2.60 14.37 -30.15
CA VAL A 171 -3.02 14.74 -31.49
C VAL A 171 -2.12 14.05 -32.52
N TYR A 172 -2.68 13.33 -33.47
CA TYR A 172 -1.92 12.55 -34.45
C TYR A 172 -0.90 13.37 -35.24
N SER A 173 -1.18 14.66 -35.49
CA SER A 173 -0.25 15.58 -36.17
C SER A 173 1.04 15.85 -35.39
N ASP A 174 1.07 15.56 -34.10
CA ASP A 174 2.24 15.78 -33.26
C ASP A 174 3.22 14.58 -33.27
N LEU A 175 2.83 13.47 -33.94
CA LEU A 175 3.68 12.31 -34.06
C LEU A 175 4.98 12.63 -34.81
N GLN A 176 6.09 12.21 -34.25
CA GLN A 176 7.42 12.31 -34.85
C GLN A 176 8.11 10.95 -34.81
N ALA A 177 8.78 10.63 -35.94
CA ALA A 177 9.56 9.38 -35.98
C ALA A 177 10.73 9.47 -34.97
N THR A 178 10.81 8.45 -34.10
CA THR A 178 11.89 8.32 -33.13
C THR A 178 12.38 6.86 -33.10
N ALA A 179 13.67 6.67 -32.91
CA ALA A 179 14.22 5.32 -32.79
C ALA A 179 13.83 4.71 -31.42
N THR A 180 13.94 5.50 -30.37
CA THR A 180 13.54 5.12 -28.98
C THR A 180 13.19 6.36 -28.19
N THR A 181 12.11 6.27 -27.43
CA THR A 181 11.74 7.28 -26.42
C THR A 181 11.44 6.54 -25.12
N VAL A 182 11.92 7.05 -24.00
CA VAL A 182 11.68 6.46 -22.68
C VAL A 182 10.74 7.36 -21.89
N ALA A 183 9.62 6.83 -21.49
CA ALA A 183 8.74 7.43 -20.49
C ALA A 183 8.91 6.69 -19.15
N THR A 184 9.07 7.45 -18.07
CA THR A 184 9.10 6.87 -16.72
C THR A 184 7.72 7.01 -16.10
N VAL A 185 7.17 5.87 -15.68
CA VAL A 185 5.90 5.80 -14.94
C VAL A 185 6.23 5.69 -13.45
N THR A 186 5.68 6.58 -12.65
CA THR A 186 5.89 6.60 -11.19
C THR A 186 4.59 6.28 -10.49
N TYR A 187 4.65 5.32 -9.56
CA TYR A 187 3.57 4.99 -8.64
C TYR A 187 3.91 5.48 -7.24
N THR A 188 2.93 6.07 -6.55
CA THR A 188 3.10 6.57 -5.19
C THR A 188 1.92 6.15 -4.34
N ILE A 189 2.17 5.56 -3.18
CA ILE A 189 1.15 5.34 -2.15
C ILE A 189 1.23 6.47 -1.12
N SER A 190 0.10 7.08 -0.81
CA SER A 190 0.02 8.22 0.11
C SER A 190 -1.28 8.18 0.90
N ASP A 191 -1.27 8.86 2.03
CA ASP A 191 -2.46 9.16 2.81
C ASP A 191 -3.45 10.02 1.99
N ASN A 192 -4.74 9.91 2.33
CA ASN A 192 -5.84 10.55 1.61
C ASN A 192 -6.41 11.70 2.43
#